data_c484576fcdad7fd0ecfcf31184d9738e
#
_entry.id   c484576fcdad7fd0ecfcf31184d9738e
#
_cell.length_a   1.000
_cell.length_b   1.000
_cell.length_c   1.000
_cell.angle_alpha   90.00
_cell.angle_beta   90.00
_cell.angle_gamma   90.00
#
_symmetry.space_group_name_H-M   'P 1'
#
loop_
_entity.id
_entity.type
_entity.pdbx_description
1 polymer ?
#
loop_
_entity_poly.entity_id
_entity_poly.type
_entity_poly.pdbx_seq_one_letter_code
_entity_poly.pdbx_strand_id
1 'polypeptide(L)'
;RLVGSEMCIRDRDNVTILLFLTIILCLLLGMGLPTTANYVVVASLMATVLVDVGNASGFVFPLIAVHLFVFYFGLMADVTPPVGLASYAAAAISGGDPLKTGLQAFWYSLRTGILPIVFLFNHELLLIGIENIWHALVVITTSLAGILVFTSATQGWFINKLKWHEIIIFLING
;
A
#
# COMPACT_ATOMS: atom_id res chain seq x y z
N ARG A 1 30.57 -16.32 -11.57
CA ARG A 1 30.10 -15.01 -11.00
C ARG A 1 28.85 -14.47 -11.69
N LEU A 2 28.56 -14.86 -12.94
CA LEU A 2 27.36 -14.43 -13.68
C LEU A 2 26.09 -15.19 -13.30
N VAL A 3 26.20 -16.46 -12.88
CA VAL A 3 25.07 -17.30 -12.49
C VAL A 3 24.35 -16.77 -11.23
N GLY A 4 25.07 -16.15 -10.30
CA GLY A 4 24.48 -15.59 -9.09
C GLY A 4 23.63 -14.34 -9.33
N SER A 5 23.97 -13.51 -10.31
CA SER A 5 23.23 -12.30 -10.62
C SER A 5 21.91 -12.58 -11.35
N GLU A 6 21.89 -13.58 -12.24
CA GLU A 6 20.66 -13.99 -12.94
C GLU A 6 19.68 -14.69 -11.99
N MET A 7 20.19 -15.45 -11.01
CA MET A 7 19.36 -16.10 -10.00
C MET A 7 18.67 -15.06 -9.08
N CYS A 8 19.42 -14.04 -8.63
CA CYS A 8 18.83 -12.94 -7.81
C CYS A 8 17.79 -12.11 -8.58
N ILE A 9 17.95 -11.89 -9.88
CA ILE A 9 16.97 -11.15 -10.69
C ILE A 9 15.70 -11.98 -10.86
N ARG A 10 15.82 -13.28 -11.10
CA ARG A 10 14.68 -14.18 -11.28
C ARG A 10 13.88 -14.38 -9.98
N ASP A 11 14.55 -14.40 -8.84
CA ASP A 11 13.89 -14.52 -7.54
C ASP A 11 13.17 -13.23 -7.14
N ARG A 12 13.73 -12.06 -7.47
CA ARG A 12 13.09 -10.75 -7.26
C ARG A 12 11.80 -10.59 -8.07
N ASP A 13 11.77 -11.09 -9.30
CA ASP A 13 10.56 -11.06 -10.13
C ASP A 13 9.44 -11.90 -9.50
N ASN A 14 9.78 -13.01 -8.88
CA ASN A 14 8.82 -13.86 -8.17
C ASN A 14 8.18 -13.15 -6.97
N VAL A 15 8.94 -12.35 -6.19
CA VAL A 15 8.40 -11.56 -5.06
C VAL A 15 7.41 -10.50 -5.55
N THR A 16 7.80 -9.74 -6.59
CA THR A 16 6.94 -8.70 -7.15
C THR A 16 5.63 -9.26 -7.70
N ILE A 17 5.71 -10.40 -8.41
CA ILE A 17 4.52 -11.10 -8.92
C ILE A 17 3.64 -11.59 -7.77
N LEU A 18 4.24 -12.14 -6.71
CA LEU A 18 3.51 -12.62 -5.55
C LEU A 18 2.80 -11.49 -4.79
N LEU A 19 3.46 -10.35 -4.61
CA LEU A 19 2.86 -9.16 -4.01
C LEU A 19 1.67 -8.66 -4.85
N PHE A 20 1.85 -8.58 -6.15
CA PHE A 20 0.78 -8.16 -7.06
C PHE A 20 -0.40 -9.14 -7.06
N LEU A 21 -0.14 -10.45 -7.05
CA LEU A 21 -1.15 -11.48 -6.93
C LEU A 21 -1.92 -11.38 -5.60
N THR A 22 -1.20 -11.10 -4.51
CA THR A 22 -1.82 -10.92 -3.19
C THR A 22 -2.73 -9.69 -3.17
N ILE A 23 -2.33 -8.58 -3.80
CA ILE A 23 -3.17 -7.39 -3.95
C ILE A 23 -4.47 -7.73 -4.70
N ILE A 24 -4.35 -8.42 -5.84
CA ILE A 24 -5.52 -8.85 -6.64
C ILE A 24 -6.42 -9.75 -5.79
N LEU A 25 -5.84 -10.70 -5.06
CA LEU A 25 -6.59 -11.62 -4.19
C LEU A 25 -7.34 -10.86 -3.09
N CYS A 26 -6.69 -9.89 -2.42
CA CYS A 26 -7.31 -9.03 -1.41
C CYS A 26 -8.51 -8.26 -1.98
N LEU A 27 -8.35 -7.68 -3.17
CA LEU A 27 -9.39 -6.89 -3.82
C LEU A 27 -10.56 -7.78 -4.27
N LEU A 28 -10.29 -8.95 -4.86
CA LEU A 28 -11.32 -9.87 -5.33
C LEU A 28 -12.13 -10.47 -4.18
N LEU A 29 -11.49 -10.95 -3.14
CA LEU A 29 -12.17 -11.50 -1.97
C LEU A 29 -12.91 -10.43 -1.17
N GLY A 30 -12.34 -9.23 -1.09
CA GLY A 30 -12.96 -8.10 -0.40
C GLY A 30 -14.22 -7.57 -1.09
N MET A 31 -14.45 -7.88 -2.36
CA MET A 31 -15.71 -7.56 -3.02
C MET A 31 -16.91 -8.37 -2.50
N GLY A 32 -16.66 -9.51 -1.88
CA GLY A 32 -17.73 -10.39 -1.39
C GLY A 32 -17.72 -10.64 0.10
N LEU A 33 -16.66 -10.26 0.81
CA LEU A 33 -16.48 -10.52 2.24
C LEU A 33 -16.35 -9.20 3.01
N PRO A 34 -16.84 -9.15 4.27
CA PRO A 34 -16.52 -8.06 5.20
C PRO A 34 -15.00 -7.93 5.37
N THR A 35 -14.50 -6.72 5.60
CA THR A 35 -13.07 -6.40 5.72
C THR A 35 -12.31 -7.30 6.69
N THR A 36 -12.88 -7.59 7.85
CA THR A 36 -12.28 -8.47 8.86
C THR A 36 -12.15 -9.90 8.37
N ALA A 37 -13.18 -10.45 7.71
CA ALA A 37 -13.16 -11.79 7.15
C ALA A 37 -12.16 -11.89 5.99
N ASN A 38 -12.13 -10.91 5.10
CA ASN A 38 -11.17 -10.80 4.02
C ASN A 38 -9.72 -10.82 4.55
N TYR A 39 -9.43 -9.96 5.54
CA TYR A 39 -8.11 -9.94 6.18
C TYR A 39 -7.71 -11.30 6.77
N VAL A 40 -8.59 -11.93 7.56
CA VAL A 40 -8.28 -13.21 8.21
C VAL A 40 -7.99 -14.30 7.17
N VAL A 41 -8.81 -14.40 6.12
CA VAL A 41 -8.64 -15.40 5.07
C VAL A 41 -7.35 -15.18 4.30
N VAL A 42 -7.09 -13.96 3.81
CA VAL A 42 -5.90 -13.69 3.01
C VAL A 42 -4.63 -13.74 3.85
N ALA A 43 -4.66 -13.23 5.08
CA ALA A 43 -3.49 -13.30 5.96
C ALA A 43 -3.12 -14.75 6.30
N SER A 44 -4.10 -15.61 6.57
CA SER A 44 -3.84 -17.03 6.86
C SER A 44 -3.24 -17.81 5.69
N LEU A 45 -3.57 -17.41 4.46
CA LEU A 45 -3.07 -18.08 3.24
C LEU A 45 -1.73 -17.50 2.77
N MET A 46 -1.59 -16.18 2.80
CA MET A 46 -0.51 -15.47 2.11
C MET A 46 0.59 -14.94 3.03
N ALA A 47 0.32 -14.72 4.33
CA ALA A 47 1.32 -14.07 5.18
C ALA A 47 2.61 -14.90 5.32
N THR A 48 2.50 -16.19 5.56
CA THR A 48 3.66 -17.10 5.65
C THR A 48 4.37 -17.23 4.31
N VAL A 49 3.63 -17.38 3.22
CA VAL A 49 4.18 -17.50 1.87
C VAL A 49 4.97 -16.25 1.48
N LEU A 50 4.45 -15.05 1.78
CA LEU A 50 5.13 -13.78 1.50
C LEU A 50 6.44 -13.65 2.29
N VAL A 51 6.44 -14.06 3.56
CA VAL A 51 7.65 -14.04 4.40
C VAL A 51 8.69 -15.06 3.87
N ASP A 52 8.27 -16.27 3.55
CA ASP A 52 9.17 -17.35 3.09
C ASP A 52 9.78 -17.01 1.72
N VAL A 53 8.97 -16.55 0.77
CA VAL A 53 9.44 -16.16 -0.56
C VAL A 53 10.29 -14.88 -0.48
N GLY A 54 9.92 -13.93 0.38
CA GLY A 54 10.73 -12.75 0.64
C GLY A 54 12.12 -13.12 1.15
N ASN A 55 12.19 -13.96 2.18
CA ASN A 55 13.47 -14.42 2.76
C ASN A 55 14.31 -15.20 1.73
N ALA A 56 13.68 -16.05 0.92
CA ALA A 56 14.38 -16.79 -0.15
C ALA A 56 14.97 -15.84 -1.22
N SER A 57 14.34 -14.70 -1.45
CA SER A 57 14.76 -13.69 -2.42
C SER A 57 15.71 -12.63 -1.84
N GLY A 58 16.10 -12.77 -0.57
CA GLY A 58 17.01 -11.84 0.11
C GLY A 58 16.33 -10.59 0.68
N PHE A 59 15.00 -10.54 0.69
CA PHE A 59 14.22 -9.50 1.37
C PHE A 59 13.77 -10.00 2.73
N VAL A 60 14.07 -9.27 3.78
CA VAL A 60 13.57 -9.59 5.12
C VAL A 60 12.23 -8.86 5.30
N PHE A 61 11.12 -9.58 5.12
CA PHE A 61 9.79 -9.02 5.36
C PHE A 61 9.36 -9.32 6.81
N PRO A 62 9.27 -8.29 7.68
CA PRO A 62 8.69 -8.48 9.00
C PRO A 62 7.24 -8.96 8.90
N LEU A 63 6.87 -9.96 9.68
CA LEU A 63 5.53 -10.52 9.66
C LEU A 63 4.44 -9.45 9.87
N ILE A 64 4.72 -8.47 10.74
CA ILE A 64 3.80 -7.35 10.99
C ILE A 64 3.60 -6.47 9.75
N ALA A 65 4.65 -6.24 8.95
CA ALA A 65 4.55 -5.48 7.71
C ALA A 65 3.67 -6.20 6.67
N VAL A 66 3.82 -7.53 6.58
CA VAL A 66 2.98 -8.36 5.70
C VAL A 66 1.51 -8.34 6.14
N HIS A 67 1.24 -8.43 7.44
CA HIS A 67 -0.12 -8.33 7.97
C HIS A 67 -0.74 -6.96 7.69
N LEU A 68 0.02 -5.86 7.88
CA LEU A 68 -0.42 -4.52 7.52
C LEU A 68 -0.70 -4.39 6.02
N PHE A 69 0.17 -4.95 5.18
CA PHE A 69 -0.02 -4.97 3.74
C PHE A 69 -1.35 -5.62 3.34
N VAL A 70 -1.63 -6.82 3.83
CA VAL A 70 -2.89 -7.53 3.55
C VAL A 70 -4.09 -6.75 4.11
N PHE A 71 -3.96 -6.17 5.29
CA PHE A 71 -5.03 -5.39 5.93
C PHE A 71 -5.41 -4.14 5.13
N TYR A 72 -4.41 -3.35 4.70
CA TYR A 72 -4.66 -2.14 3.91
C TYR A 72 -5.32 -2.43 2.57
N PHE A 73 -4.86 -3.46 1.85
CA PHE A 73 -5.50 -3.85 0.58
C PHE A 73 -6.87 -4.48 0.79
N GLY A 74 -7.08 -5.16 1.91
CA GLY A 74 -8.41 -5.62 2.33
C GLY A 74 -9.39 -4.47 2.56
N LEU A 75 -8.96 -3.39 3.21
CA LEU A 75 -9.76 -2.17 3.41
C LEU A 75 -10.07 -1.44 2.09
N MET A 76 -9.11 -1.41 1.16
CA MET A 76 -9.32 -0.77 -0.14
C MET A 76 -10.43 -1.43 -0.97
N ALA A 77 -10.70 -2.71 -0.76
CA ALA A 77 -11.76 -3.42 -1.45
C ALA A 77 -13.15 -2.82 -1.19
N ASP A 78 -13.41 -2.29 0.00
CA ASP A 78 -14.69 -1.66 0.37
C ASP A 78 -15.01 -0.37 -0.38
N VAL A 79 -14.00 0.30 -0.92
CA VAL A 79 -14.16 1.54 -1.69
C VAL A 79 -13.96 1.31 -3.20
N THR A 80 -13.52 0.09 -3.59
CA THR A 80 -13.21 -0.22 -4.99
C THR A 80 -14.48 -0.57 -5.77
N PRO A 81 -14.80 0.11 -6.89
CA PRO A 81 -15.85 -0.32 -7.78
C PRO A 81 -15.57 -1.73 -8.35
N PRO A 82 -16.57 -2.59 -8.58
CA PRO A 82 -18.01 -2.30 -8.70
C PRO A 82 -18.79 -2.45 -7.38
N VAL A 83 -18.24 -3.01 -6.31
CA VAL A 83 -19.03 -3.33 -5.12
C VAL A 83 -19.03 -2.20 -4.10
N GLY A 84 -17.90 -1.56 -3.81
CA GLY A 84 -17.72 -0.33 -3.05
C GLY A 84 -18.79 0.02 -1.99
N LEU A 85 -19.04 -0.86 -1.02
CA LEU A 85 -20.13 -0.70 -0.06
C LEU A 85 -20.11 0.66 0.67
N ALA A 86 -18.92 1.09 1.06
CA ALA A 86 -18.75 2.38 1.75
C ALA A 86 -19.07 3.57 0.82
N SER A 87 -18.70 3.50 -0.44
CA SER A 87 -18.97 4.55 -1.41
C SER A 87 -20.44 4.62 -1.82
N TYR A 88 -21.13 3.48 -1.88
CA TYR A 88 -22.58 3.44 -2.12
C TYR A 88 -23.37 4.00 -0.94
N ALA A 89 -22.96 3.68 0.29
CA ALA A 89 -23.56 4.26 1.47
C ALA A 89 -23.38 5.80 1.51
N ALA A 90 -22.18 6.30 1.20
CA ALA A 90 -21.92 7.73 1.09
C ALA A 90 -22.75 8.41 0.00
N ALA A 91 -22.91 7.78 -1.16
CA ALA A 91 -23.74 8.28 -2.24
C ALA A 91 -25.23 8.34 -1.86
N ALA A 92 -25.73 7.35 -1.11
CA ALA A 92 -27.10 7.34 -0.62
C ALA A 92 -27.38 8.49 0.36
N ILE A 93 -26.39 8.87 1.20
CA ILE A 93 -26.52 9.99 2.13
C ILE A 93 -26.43 11.34 1.39
N SER A 94 -25.51 11.45 0.44
CA SER A 94 -25.27 12.71 -0.30
C SER A 94 -26.26 12.97 -1.44
N GLY A 95 -27.04 11.95 -1.84
CA GLY A 95 -27.90 12.02 -3.03
C GLY A 95 -27.11 12.01 -4.36
N GLY A 96 -25.81 11.65 -4.32
CA GLY A 96 -24.94 11.61 -5.48
C GLY A 96 -25.07 10.33 -6.31
N ASP A 97 -24.41 10.31 -7.48
CA ASP A 97 -24.29 9.11 -8.30
C ASP A 97 -23.32 8.10 -7.63
N PRO A 98 -23.79 6.87 -7.32
CA PRO A 98 -22.99 5.87 -6.64
C PRO A 98 -21.68 5.50 -7.37
N LEU A 99 -21.71 5.35 -8.69
CA LEU A 99 -20.54 4.98 -9.49
C LEU A 99 -19.50 6.11 -9.51
N LYS A 100 -19.93 7.35 -9.66
CA LYS A 100 -19.02 8.51 -9.63
C LYS A 100 -18.40 8.68 -8.25
N THR A 101 -19.19 8.51 -7.20
CA THR A 101 -18.71 8.56 -5.80
C THR A 101 -17.70 7.43 -5.55
N GLY A 102 -17.98 6.22 -6.03
CA GLY A 102 -17.07 5.07 -5.91
C GLY A 102 -15.75 5.28 -6.66
N LEU A 103 -15.81 5.77 -7.89
CA LEU A 103 -14.61 6.07 -8.68
C LEU A 103 -13.75 7.15 -8.01
N GLN A 104 -14.37 8.20 -7.47
CA GLN A 104 -13.66 9.24 -6.74
C GLN A 104 -13.05 8.72 -5.44
N ALA A 105 -13.77 7.88 -4.69
CA ALA A 105 -13.27 7.25 -3.48
C ALA A 105 -12.07 6.34 -3.79
N PHE A 106 -12.13 5.56 -4.86
CA PHE A 106 -11.02 4.73 -5.32
C PHE A 106 -9.77 5.54 -5.66
N TRP A 107 -9.92 6.67 -6.38
CA TRP A 107 -8.81 7.57 -6.66
C TRP A 107 -8.14 8.12 -5.39
N TYR A 108 -8.92 8.43 -4.36
CA TYR A 108 -8.37 8.86 -3.07
C TYR A 108 -7.69 7.70 -2.34
N SER A 109 -8.21 6.49 -2.40
CA SER A 109 -7.65 5.32 -1.71
C SER A 109 -6.39 4.77 -2.36
N LEU A 110 -6.16 4.99 -3.65
CA LEU A 110 -4.90 4.61 -4.34
C LEU A 110 -3.66 5.18 -3.64
N ARG A 111 -3.75 6.37 -3.09
CA ARG A 111 -2.65 7.00 -2.32
C ARG A 111 -2.32 6.21 -1.07
N THR A 112 -3.35 5.76 -0.37
CA THR A 112 -3.22 4.93 0.82
C THR A 112 -2.63 3.56 0.49
N GLY A 113 -2.86 3.05 -0.72
CA GLY A 113 -2.32 1.78 -1.21
C GLY A 113 -0.80 1.74 -1.37
N ILE A 114 -0.14 2.89 -1.45
CA ILE A 114 1.33 2.95 -1.53
C ILE A 114 1.96 2.73 -0.15
N LEU A 115 1.32 3.17 0.93
CA LEU A 115 1.84 3.05 2.29
C LEU A 115 2.21 1.61 2.69
N PRO A 116 1.35 0.59 2.49
CA PRO A 116 1.69 -0.79 2.85
C PRO A 116 2.87 -1.35 2.05
N ILE A 117 3.06 -0.89 0.81
CA ILE A 117 4.23 -1.26 0.00
C ILE A 117 5.49 -0.64 0.61
N VAL A 118 5.43 0.63 0.99
CA VAL A 118 6.55 1.31 1.64
C VAL A 118 6.90 0.65 2.98
N PHE A 119 5.93 0.26 3.81
CA PHE A 119 6.15 -0.46 5.06
C PHE A 119 6.83 -1.81 4.86
N LEU A 120 6.50 -2.50 3.76
CA LEU A 120 7.06 -3.81 3.46
C LEU A 120 8.56 -3.74 3.15
N PHE A 121 8.99 -2.69 2.44
CA PHE A 121 10.39 -2.49 2.06
C PHE A 121 11.19 -1.64 3.06
N ASN A 122 10.53 -0.80 3.84
CA ASN A 122 11.15 0.08 4.84
C ASN A 122 10.57 -0.20 6.23
N HIS A 123 11.02 -1.27 6.84
CA HIS A 123 10.55 -1.70 8.16
C HIS A 123 10.93 -0.75 9.30
N GLU A 124 11.87 0.17 9.10
CA GLU A 124 12.17 1.26 10.04
C GLU A 124 10.97 2.19 10.29
N LEU A 125 10.05 2.34 9.29
CA LEU A 125 8.81 3.07 9.48
C LEU A 125 7.89 2.42 10.53
N LEU A 126 8.02 1.12 10.73
CA LEU A 126 7.30 0.37 11.77
C LEU A 126 8.05 0.38 13.11
N LEU A 127 9.10 1.21 13.22
CA LEU A 127 9.98 1.31 14.39
C LEU A 127 10.71 0.00 14.72
N ILE A 128 10.88 -0.88 13.71
CA ILE A 128 11.62 -2.14 13.87
C ILE A 128 13.09 -1.89 13.56
N GLY A 129 13.98 -2.30 14.52
CA GLY A 129 15.44 -2.14 14.37
C GLY A 129 15.97 -0.76 14.75
N ILE A 130 15.20 0.05 15.45
CA ILE A 130 15.63 1.37 15.93
C ILE A 130 16.41 1.21 17.24
N GLU A 131 17.69 1.60 17.20
CA GLU A 131 18.57 1.51 18.34
C GLU A 131 18.50 2.74 19.27
N ASN A 132 18.18 3.93 18.73
CA ASN A 132 18.23 5.20 19.45
C ASN A 132 16.98 6.06 19.23
N ILE A 133 16.57 6.81 20.27
CA ILE A 133 15.43 7.72 20.20
C ILE A 133 15.61 8.82 19.15
N TRP A 134 16.85 9.26 18.92
CA TRP A 134 17.17 10.24 17.87
C TRP A 134 16.93 9.68 16.48
N HIS A 135 17.26 8.40 16.24
CA HIS A 135 16.97 7.70 14.99
C HIS A 135 15.46 7.60 14.78
N ALA A 136 14.70 7.24 15.82
CA ALA A 136 13.23 7.22 15.77
C ALA A 136 12.65 8.58 15.35
N LEU A 137 13.13 9.67 15.97
CA LEU A 137 12.66 11.03 15.64
C LEU A 137 12.96 11.42 14.18
N VAL A 138 14.14 11.06 13.67
CA VAL A 138 14.51 11.32 12.27
C VAL A 138 13.62 10.52 11.34
N VAL A 139 13.42 9.23 11.58
CA VAL A 139 12.56 8.37 10.76
C VAL A 139 11.11 8.89 10.74
N ILE A 140 10.56 9.26 11.89
CA ILE A 140 9.20 9.79 11.98
C ILE A 140 9.08 11.13 11.23
N THR A 141 10.01 12.04 11.41
CA THR A 141 9.95 13.38 10.78
C THR A 141 10.13 13.30 9.26
N THR A 142 11.07 12.48 8.79
CA THR A 142 11.28 12.26 7.34
C THR A 142 10.09 11.56 6.69
N SER A 143 9.51 10.56 7.35
CA SER A 143 8.32 9.85 6.86
C SER A 143 7.11 10.76 6.77
N LEU A 144 6.86 11.59 7.79
CA LEU A 144 5.79 12.59 7.76
C LEU A 144 6.00 13.60 6.63
N ALA A 145 7.22 14.09 6.44
CA ALA A 145 7.54 14.99 5.35
C ALA A 145 7.30 14.32 3.98
N GLY A 146 7.77 13.08 3.80
CA GLY A 146 7.56 12.30 2.56
C GLY A 146 6.07 12.08 2.25
N ILE A 147 5.27 11.69 3.24
CA ILE A 147 3.81 11.52 3.08
C ILE A 147 3.13 12.85 2.72
N LEU A 148 3.52 13.97 3.34
CA LEU A 148 2.98 15.29 3.02
C LEU A 148 3.31 15.71 1.59
N VAL A 149 4.56 15.51 1.16
CA VAL A 149 5.01 15.80 -0.20
C VAL A 149 4.26 14.92 -1.21
N PHE A 150 4.18 13.63 -0.96
CA PHE A 150 3.48 12.68 -1.82
C PHE A 150 1.98 12.98 -1.94
N THR A 151 1.30 13.27 -0.83
CA THR A 151 -0.13 13.64 -0.84
C THR A 151 -0.35 14.95 -1.58
N SER A 152 0.51 15.92 -1.41
CA SER A 152 0.43 17.21 -2.13
C SER A 152 0.61 17.01 -3.64
N ALA A 153 1.56 16.18 -4.06
CA ALA A 153 1.78 15.83 -5.45
C ALA A 153 0.55 15.19 -6.08
N THR A 154 -0.02 14.19 -5.41
CA THR A 154 -1.19 13.46 -5.92
C THR A 154 -2.48 14.28 -5.91
N GLN A 155 -2.60 15.29 -5.02
CA GLN A 155 -3.72 16.23 -5.03
C GLN A 155 -3.53 17.38 -6.03
N GLY A 156 -2.30 17.63 -6.47
CA GLY A 156 -1.97 18.77 -7.31
C GLY A 156 -2.12 20.10 -6.57
N TRP A 157 -2.08 20.07 -5.24
CA TRP A 157 -2.30 21.23 -4.39
C TRP A 157 -1.42 21.15 -3.13
N PHE A 158 -0.66 22.18 -2.89
CA PHE A 158 0.11 22.33 -1.65
C PHE A 158 -0.19 23.69 -1.07
N ILE A 159 0.14 24.71 -1.05
CA ILE A 159 -0.36 26.02 -0.62
C ILE A 159 -1.15 26.68 -1.77
N ASN A 160 -0.72 26.42 -3.01
CA ASN A 160 -1.36 26.84 -4.25
C ASN A 160 -1.51 25.63 -5.20
N LYS A 161 -2.27 25.80 -6.30
CA LYS A 161 -2.33 24.77 -7.36
C LYS A 161 -0.94 24.54 -7.94
N LEU A 162 -0.46 23.31 -7.83
CA LEU A 162 0.81 22.88 -8.39
C LEU A 162 0.74 22.83 -9.92
N LYS A 163 1.80 23.30 -10.56
CA LYS A 163 1.97 23.14 -11.99
C LYS A 163 2.45 21.72 -12.31
N TRP A 164 2.20 21.24 -13.52
CA TRP A 164 2.52 19.87 -13.93
C TRP A 164 3.99 19.45 -13.65
N HIS A 165 4.94 20.34 -13.88
CA HIS A 165 6.36 20.07 -13.58
C HIS A 165 6.66 20.02 -12.07
N GLU A 166 5.96 20.79 -11.25
CA GLU A 166 6.09 20.75 -9.79
C GLU A 166 5.54 19.43 -9.22
N ILE A 167 4.45 18.90 -9.78
CA ILE A 167 3.87 17.61 -9.43
C ILE A 167 4.89 16.48 -9.67
N ILE A 168 5.59 16.51 -10.80
CA ILE A 168 6.62 15.50 -11.14
C ILE A 168 7.78 15.58 -10.14
N ILE A 169 8.25 16.78 -9.80
CA ILE A 169 9.34 16.97 -8.84
C ILE A 169 8.93 16.45 -7.46
N PHE A 170 7.71 16.72 -7.02
CA PHE A 170 7.18 16.25 -5.73
C PHE A 170 6.98 14.72 -5.70
N LEU A 171 6.62 14.10 -6.83
CA LEU A 171 6.53 12.64 -6.94
C LEU A 171 7.88 11.93 -6.89
N ILE A 172 8.95 12.57 -7.38
CA ILE A 172 10.30 11.99 -7.37
C ILE A 172 10.97 12.13 -5.99
N ASN A 173 10.65 13.18 -5.25
CA ASN A 173 11.27 13.50 -3.96
C ASN A 173 10.43 13.06 -2.74
N GLY A 174 9.19 12.60 -2.91
CA GLY A 174 8.33 12.07 -1.84
C GLY A 174 8.33 10.57 -1.84
#